data_47fbcaf3247b022c20f21231c67895d4
#
_entry.id   47fbcaf3247b022c20f21231c67895d4
#
_cell.length_a   1.000
_cell.length_b   1.000
_cell.length_c   1.000
_cell.angle_alpha   90.00
_cell.angle_beta   90.00
_cell.angle_gamma   90.00
#
_symmetry.space_group_name_H-M   'P 1'
#
loop_
_entity.id
_entity.type
_entity.pdbx_description
1 polymer ?
#
loop_
_entity_poly.entity_id
_entity_poly.type
_entity_poly.pdbx_seq_one_letter_code
_entity_poly.pdbx_strand_id
1 'polypeptide(L)'
;LKERIYVGDDQNKMQGILIYTADGDTEGSLGGLVRMGEEQRLMNSIESLISSAKWCSSDPACLEIGSPGTRGLNKAACHACCLISETSCVYMNALLDRGLIVGSEKENLQGFFDL
;
A
#
# COMPACT_ATOMS: atom_id res chain seq x y z
N LEU A 1 6.48 3.17 11.81
CA LEU A 1 6.65 3.40 10.36
C LEU A 1 5.77 4.54 9.88
N LYS A 2 6.28 5.28 8.94
CA LYS A 2 5.58 6.35 8.23
C LYS A 2 5.85 6.24 6.74
N GLU A 3 4.92 6.72 5.92
CA GLU A 3 5.10 6.78 4.48
C GLU A 3 4.80 8.18 3.94
N ARG A 4 5.41 8.50 2.83
CA ARG A 4 5.13 9.67 2.01
C ARG A 4 5.09 9.26 0.55
N ILE A 5 4.08 9.71 -0.15
CA ILE A 5 3.92 9.48 -1.58
C ILE A 5 4.16 10.82 -2.28
N TYR A 6 5.01 10.78 -3.29
CA TYR A 6 5.32 11.93 -4.14
C TYR A 6 4.69 11.68 -5.51
N VAL A 7 3.81 12.58 -5.90
CA VAL A 7 3.16 12.56 -7.21
C VAL A 7 3.67 13.79 -7.96
N GLY A 8 4.42 13.56 -9.00
CA GLY A 8 4.91 14.64 -9.85
C GLY A 8 3.80 15.29 -10.68
N ASP A 9 4.12 16.43 -11.27
CA ASP A 9 3.33 17.09 -12.29
C ASP A 9 4.10 17.18 -13.62
N ASP A 10 3.49 17.73 -14.65
CA ASP A 10 4.12 17.83 -15.97
C ASP A 10 5.40 18.67 -16.00
N GLN A 11 5.56 19.58 -15.05
CA GLN A 11 6.73 20.45 -14.92
C GLN A 11 7.78 19.88 -13.96
N ASN A 12 7.34 19.17 -12.92
CA ASN A 12 8.20 18.55 -11.90
C ASN A 12 7.94 17.05 -11.85
N LYS A 13 8.65 16.31 -12.65
CA LYS A 13 8.59 14.84 -12.64
C LYS A 13 9.27 14.30 -11.39
N MET A 14 8.54 14.27 -10.29
CA MET A 14 9.01 13.75 -9.03
C MET A 14 8.01 12.68 -8.55
N GLN A 15 8.24 11.44 -8.92
CA GLN A 15 7.44 10.31 -8.49
C GLN A 15 8.24 9.45 -7.55
N GLY A 16 7.68 9.12 -6.41
CA GLY A 16 8.40 8.31 -5.45
C GLY A 16 7.61 7.98 -4.20
N ILE A 17 8.12 7.03 -3.47
CA ILE A 17 7.60 6.61 -2.16
C ILE A 17 8.75 6.67 -1.16
N LEU A 18 8.52 7.30 -0.03
CA LEU A 18 9.44 7.30 1.10
C LEU A 18 8.80 6.55 2.26
N ILE A 19 9.45 5.50 2.72
CA ILE A 19 9.06 4.77 3.93
C ILE A 19 10.16 4.99 4.97
N TYR A 20 9.78 5.48 6.14
CA TYR A 20 10.73 5.85 7.18
C TYR A 20 10.19 5.58 8.58
N THR A 21 11.09 5.55 9.54
CA THR A 21 10.78 5.48 10.97
C THR A 21 10.79 6.89 11.55
N ALA A 22 9.74 7.25 12.28
CA ALA A 22 9.62 8.58 12.89
C ALA A 22 10.37 8.70 14.23
N ASP A 23 10.72 7.56 14.84
CA ASP A 23 11.36 7.51 16.15
C ASP A 23 12.83 7.08 15.98
N GLY A 24 13.74 7.99 16.22
CA GLY A 24 15.19 7.80 16.04
C GLY A 24 15.94 7.34 17.29
N ASP A 25 15.28 7.23 18.42
CA ASP A 25 15.95 7.06 19.74
C ASP A 25 15.99 5.61 20.25
N THR A 26 15.45 4.66 19.54
CA THR A 26 15.54 3.26 19.92
C THR A 26 16.79 2.61 19.36
N GLU A 27 17.74 2.33 20.22
CA GLU A 27 18.97 1.63 19.87
C GLU A 27 18.67 0.31 19.13
N GLY A 28 19.27 0.16 17.96
CA GLY A 28 19.53 -1.14 17.33
C GLY A 28 18.51 -1.69 16.36
N SER A 29 17.31 -1.15 16.19
CA SER A 29 16.28 -1.79 15.35
C SER A 29 16.01 -1.11 13.99
N LEU A 30 16.54 0.09 13.75
CA LEU A 30 16.15 0.92 12.61
C LEU A 30 16.92 0.62 11.31
N GLY A 31 18.06 -0.07 11.39
CA GLY A 31 18.84 -0.47 10.23
C GLY A 31 18.16 -1.53 9.35
N GLY A 32 17.16 -2.23 9.87
CA GLY A 32 16.41 -3.23 9.12
C GLY A 32 15.60 -2.63 7.95
N LEU A 33 14.99 -1.47 8.15
CA LEU A 33 14.22 -0.81 7.10
C LEU A 33 15.10 -0.34 5.93
N VAL A 34 16.26 0.22 6.24
CA VAL A 34 17.24 0.64 5.20
C VAL A 34 17.70 -0.57 4.38
N ARG A 35 17.96 -1.71 5.02
CA ARG A 35 18.33 -2.95 4.33
C ARG A 35 17.21 -3.48 3.42
N MET A 36 15.97 -3.27 3.76
CA MET A 36 14.84 -3.63 2.89
C MET A 36 14.82 -2.81 1.59
N GLY A 37 15.50 -1.67 1.55
CA GLY A 37 15.70 -0.86 0.35
C GLY A 37 16.81 -1.36 -0.59
N GLU A 38 17.60 -2.36 -0.19
CA GLU A 38 18.55 -3.01 -1.09
C GLU A 38 17.80 -3.67 -2.25
N GLU A 39 18.30 -3.52 -3.46
CA GLU A 39 17.61 -3.90 -4.71
C GLU A 39 16.93 -5.26 -4.64
N GLN A 40 17.69 -6.32 -4.34
CA GLN A 40 17.14 -7.69 -4.30
C GLN A 40 16.06 -7.85 -3.20
N ARG A 41 16.26 -7.24 -2.05
CA ARG A 41 15.30 -7.31 -0.94
C ARG A 41 14.02 -6.53 -1.25
N LEU A 42 14.18 -5.37 -1.86
CA LEU A 42 13.05 -4.54 -2.29
C LEU A 42 12.21 -5.28 -3.34
N MET A 43 12.86 -5.87 -4.35
CA MET A 43 12.16 -6.65 -5.37
C MET A 43 11.39 -7.83 -4.77
N ASN A 44 12.03 -8.61 -3.90
CA ASN A 44 11.36 -9.71 -3.20
C ASN A 44 10.16 -9.24 -2.36
N SER A 45 10.29 -8.07 -1.73
CA SER A 45 9.20 -7.47 -0.95
C SER A 45 8.03 -7.04 -1.83
N ILE A 46 8.30 -6.46 -2.98
CA ILE A 46 7.28 -6.06 -3.97
C ILE A 46 6.56 -7.29 -4.51
N GLU A 47 7.28 -8.33 -4.92
CA GLU A 47 6.69 -9.59 -5.39
C GLU A 47 5.80 -10.25 -4.32
N SER A 48 6.27 -10.27 -3.09
CA SER A 48 5.51 -10.78 -1.95
C SER A 48 4.24 -9.94 -1.68
N LEU A 49 4.34 -8.62 -1.79
CA LEU A 49 3.22 -7.70 -1.65
C LEU A 49 2.16 -7.96 -2.72
N ILE A 50 2.56 -8.05 -3.99
CA ILE A 50 1.65 -8.33 -5.11
C ILE A 50 0.95 -9.67 -4.91
N SER A 51 1.72 -10.70 -4.55
CA SER A 51 1.17 -12.03 -4.28
C SER A 51 0.17 -12.01 -3.11
N SER A 52 0.50 -11.31 -2.03
CA SER A 52 -0.36 -11.19 -0.85
C SER A 52 -1.62 -10.36 -1.14
N ALA A 53 -1.53 -9.37 -2.03
CA ALA A 53 -2.66 -8.53 -2.40
C ALA A 53 -3.77 -9.29 -3.16
N LYS A 54 -3.45 -10.44 -3.74
CA LYS A 54 -4.43 -11.27 -4.49
C LYS A 54 -5.52 -11.86 -3.61
N TRP A 55 -5.30 -11.92 -2.30
CA TRP A 55 -6.23 -12.56 -1.38
C TRP A 55 -6.39 -11.77 -0.09
N CYS A 56 -7.60 -11.75 0.42
CA CYS A 56 -7.94 -11.22 1.73
C CYS A 56 -8.89 -12.20 2.43
N SER A 57 -8.71 -12.42 3.72
CA SER A 57 -9.59 -13.31 4.51
C SER A 57 -11.05 -12.85 4.54
N SER A 58 -11.32 -11.60 4.18
CA SER A 58 -12.66 -11.03 4.06
C SER A 58 -13.21 -11.01 2.64
N ASP A 59 -12.52 -11.62 1.68
CA ASP A 59 -13.03 -11.76 0.31
C ASP A 59 -14.17 -12.79 0.26
N PRO A 60 -15.15 -12.63 -0.62
CA PRO A 60 -15.25 -11.58 -1.64
C PRO A 60 -15.76 -10.22 -1.12
N ALA A 61 -16.23 -10.14 0.11
CA ALA A 61 -16.83 -8.91 0.64
C ALA A 61 -15.86 -7.72 0.57
N CYS A 62 -14.60 -7.90 0.96
CA CYS A 62 -13.59 -6.85 0.89
C CYS A 62 -13.37 -6.34 -0.51
N LEU A 63 -13.27 -7.26 -1.49
CA LEU A 63 -12.99 -6.90 -2.88
C LEU A 63 -14.21 -6.27 -3.58
N GLU A 64 -15.42 -6.75 -3.28
CA GLU A 64 -16.63 -6.37 -4.01
C GLU A 64 -17.38 -5.19 -3.40
N ILE A 65 -17.37 -5.05 -2.08
CA ILE A 65 -18.19 -4.05 -1.38
C ILE A 65 -17.37 -2.80 -1.09
N GLY A 66 -16.06 -2.97 -0.97
CA GLY A 66 -15.18 -1.94 -0.45
C GLY A 66 -15.31 -1.81 1.07
N SER A 67 -14.28 -1.35 1.72
CA SER A 67 -14.38 -0.98 3.14
C SER A 67 -15.13 0.33 3.28
N PRO A 68 -16.05 0.44 4.25
CA PRO A 68 -16.59 1.73 4.66
C PRO A 68 -15.53 2.52 5.44
N GLY A 69 -14.34 2.66 4.85
CA GLY A 69 -13.25 3.43 5.42
C GLY A 69 -13.66 4.86 5.71
N THR A 70 -12.86 5.54 6.49
CA THR A 70 -13.04 6.95 6.83
C THR A 70 -13.32 7.75 5.55
N ARG A 71 -14.49 8.34 5.46
CA ARG A 71 -15.01 9.10 4.30
C ARG A 71 -15.48 8.28 3.09
N GLY A 72 -15.56 6.94 3.17
CA GLY A 72 -16.13 6.11 2.10
C GLY A 72 -15.35 6.10 0.78
N LEU A 73 -14.07 6.45 0.81
CA LEU A 73 -13.21 6.52 -0.38
C LEU A 73 -12.39 5.25 -0.61
N ASN A 74 -12.27 4.41 0.41
CA ASN A 74 -11.54 3.15 0.27
C ASN A 74 -12.35 2.12 -0.50
N LYS A 75 -11.66 1.38 -1.36
CA LYS A 75 -12.19 0.22 -2.06
C LYS A 75 -11.25 -0.97 -1.84
N ALA A 76 -11.82 -2.15 -1.77
CA ALA A 76 -11.06 -3.40 -1.65
C ALA A 76 -9.94 -3.33 -0.59
N ALA A 77 -10.17 -2.64 0.52
CA ALA A 77 -9.20 -2.46 1.60
C ALA A 77 -9.88 -2.55 2.96
N CYS A 78 -9.41 -3.44 3.81
CA CYS A 78 -9.93 -3.63 5.15
C CYS A 78 -8.80 -3.91 6.16
N HIS A 79 -9.13 -4.03 7.44
CA HIS A 79 -8.15 -4.33 8.49
C HIS A 79 -7.42 -5.66 8.30
N ALA A 80 -8.02 -6.60 7.55
CA ALA A 80 -7.40 -7.89 7.28
C ALA A 80 -6.34 -7.84 6.15
N CYS A 81 -6.31 -6.79 5.34
CA CYS A 81 -5.38 -6.70 4.20
C CYS A 81 -4.52 -5.42 4.17
N CYS A 82 -5.11 -4.24 3.95
CA CYS A 82 -4.36 -3.05 3.57
C CYS A 82 -4.32 -1.94 4.61
N LEU A 83 -5.28 -1.90 5.54
CA LEU A 83 -5.32 -0.80 6.52
C LEU A 83 -4.13 -0.88 7.48
N ILE A 84 -3.48 0.25 7.65
CA ILE A 84 -2.40 0.46 8.62
C ILE A 84 -2.84 1.50 9.65
N SER A 85 -2.02 1.72 10.67
CA SER A 85 -2.24 2.83 11.60
C SER A 85 -2.43 4.14 10.84
N GLU A 86 -3.47 4.91 11.12
CA GLU A 86 -3.75 6.18 10.43
C GLU A 86 -2.59 7.18 10.53
N THR A 87 -1.85 7.14 11.65
CA THR A 87 -0.66 7.96 11.84
C THR A 87 0.51 7.55 10.96
N SER A 88 0.46 6.37 10.35
CA SER A 88 1.49 5.85 9.43
C SER A 88 1.18 6.14 7.96
N CYS A 89 -0.05 6.51 7.63
CA CYS A 89 -0.48 6.80 6.27
C CYS A 89 -0.72 8.31 6.07
N VAL A 90 -0.09 8.90 5.06
CA VAL A 90 -0.23 10.33 4.76
C VAL A 90 -1.68 10.72 4.44
N TYR A 91 -2.47 9.81 3.89
CA TYR A 91 -3.90 9.99 3.58
C TYR A 91 -4.82 9.31 4.61
N MET A 92 -4.31 8.91 5.76
CA MET A 92 -5.09 8.27 6.84
C MET A 92 -5.95 7.08 6.33
N ASN A 93 -5.37 6.24 5.51
CA ASN A 93 -6.05 5.10 4.85
C ASN A 93 -7.21 5.48 3.92
N ALA A 94 -7.37 6.73 3.53
CA ALA A 94 -8.58 7.19 2.84
C ALA A 94 -8.63 6.86 1.33
N LEU A 95 -7.52 6.44 0.73
CA LEU A 95 -7.41 6.25 -0.73
C LEU A 95 -6.86 4.86 -1.10
N LEU A 96 -7.05 3.88 -0.24
CA LEU A 96 -6.57 2.51 -0.48
C LEU A 96 -7.53 1.76 -1.39
N ASP A 97 -6.98 1.11 -2.40
CA ASP A 97 -7.73 0.23 -3.29
C ASP A 97 -6.83 -0.91 -3.78
N ARG A 98 -7.01 -2.08 -3.20
CA ARG A 98 -6.31 -3.30 -3.61
C ARG A 98 -6.65 -3.73 -5.03
N GLY A 99 -7.83 -3.37 -5.51
CA GLY A 99 -8.26 -3.64 -6.89
C GLY A 99 -7.35 -3.01 -7.95
N LEU A 100 -6.69 -1.88 -7.64
CA LEU A 100 -5.70 -1.28 -8.54
C LEU A 100 -4.47 -2.16 -8.74
N ILE A 101 -4.15 -3.01 -7.78
CA ILE A 101 -2.99 -3.93 -7.84
C ILE A 101 -3.38 -5.23 -8.53
N VAL A 102 -4.52 -5.83 -8.12
CA VAL A 102 -4.91 -7.21 -8.49
C VAL A 102 -6.06 -7.28 -9.49
N GLY A 103 -6.61 -6.16 -9.89
CA GLY A 103 -7.79 -6.09 -10.74
C GLY A 103 -9.11 -6.29 -9.98
N SER A 104 -10.20 -6.04 -10.67
CA SER A 104 -11.56 -6.24 -10.19
C SER A 104 -12.47 -6.58 -11.38
N GLU A 105 -12.97 -7.81 -11.43
CA GLU A 105 -13.91 -8.23 -12.47
C GLU A 105 -15.21 -7.42 -12.43
N LYS A 106 -15.69 -7.12 -11.21
CA LYS A 106 -16.91 -6.34 -11.00
C LYS A 106 -16.84 -4.93 -11.58
N GLU A 107 -15.66 -4.30 -11.49
CA GLU A 107 -15.42 -2.95 -12.01
C GLU A 107 -14.81 -2.96 -13.41
N ASN A 108 -14.61 -4.14 -14.00
CA ASN A 108 -13.89 -4.33 -15.26
C ASN A 108 -12.52 -3.62 -15.25
N LEU A 109 -11.86 -3.73 -14.11
CA LEU A 109 -10.58 -3.11 -13.85
C LEU A 109 -9.45 -4.13 -13.98
N GLN A 110 -8.49 -3.87 -14.85
CA GLN A 110 -7.27 -4.67 -14.92
C GLN A 110 -6.30 -4.23 -13.82
N GLY A 111 -5.70 -5.19 -13.12
CA GLY A 111 -4.66 -4.90 -12.12
C GLY A 111 -3.41 -4.31 -12.75
N PHE A 112 -2.77 -3.37 -12.06
CA PHE A 112 -1.57 -2.68 -12.57
C PHE A 112 -0.43 -3.65 -12.92
N PHE A 113 -0.32 -4.75 -12.19
CA PHE A 113 0.73 -5.76 -12.40
C PHE A 113 0.27 -6.97 -13.23
N ASP A 114 -0.98 -7.00 -13.67
CA ASP A 114 -1.49 -8.01 -14.59
C ASP A 114 -1.17 -7.59 -16.04
N LEU A 115 0.07 -7.72 -16.37
CA LEU A 115 0.58 -7.47 -17.74
C LEU A 115 0.53 -8.74 -18.59
#